data_cf8ce452a8c06fbd045e7501fc03ec55
#
_entry.id   cf8ce452a8c06fbd045e7501fc03ec55
#
_cell.length_a   1.000
_cell.length_b   1.000
_cell.length_c   1.000
_cell.angle_alpha   90.00
_cell.angle_beta   90.00
_cell.angle_gamma   90.00
#
_symmetry.space_group_name_H-M   'P 1'
#
loop_
_entity.id
_entity.type
_entity.pdbx_description
1 polymer ?
#
loop_
_entity_poly.entity_id
_entity_poly.type
_entity_poly.pdbx_seq_one_letter_code
_entity_poly.pdbx_strand_id
1 'polypeptide(L)'
;MKHYLDLVPISVKIHRKQSRMSIFCIVLAVFLVTTIFGMADMFVRSQILQTQQEYGNWHIAIKNISNEEASIIASRPDVKVFSPYGVLNYRGDLGYTLGGKNVAICGCDESYITEIWAGQLEDGVFPQASNEALVTENVKQIMGVAIGDSIAVETPDGDKLKFTISGFMNNTDSIMSGDSYGIILNTEDYC
;
A
#
# COMPACT_ATOMS: atom_id res chain seq x y z
N MET A 1 65.83 -7.04 18.95
CA MET A 1 64.84 -8.11 19.22
C MET A 1 64.01 -8.26 17.94
N LYS A 2 64.09 -9.39 17.25
CA LYS A 2 63.31 -9.63 16.03
C LYS A 2 61.84 -9.79 16.45
N HIS A 3 60.98 -9.03 15.84
CA HIS A 3 59.56 -9.03 16.17
C HIS A 3 58.93 -10.39 15.82
N TYR A 4 58.04 -10.92 16.70
CA TYR A 4 57.26 -12.14 16.46
C TYR A 4 56.44 -12.08 15.17
N LEU A 5 56.16 -10.87 14.66
CA LEU A 5 55.47 -10.69 13.39
C LEU A 5 56.30 -11.13 12.17
N ASP A 6 57.64 -11.18 12.27
CA ASP A 6 58.52 -11.65 11.20
C ASP A 6 58.42 -13.17 10.96
N LEU A 7 57.89 -13.92 11.94
CA LEU A 7 57.66 -15.35 11.83
C LEU A 7 56.45 -15.73 11.00
N VAL A 8 55.45 -14.83 10.89
CA VAL A 8 54.23 -15.09 10.17
C VAL A 8 54.49 -15.35 8.66
N PRO A 9 55.22 -14.49 7.94
CA PRO A 9 55.47 -14.70 6.50
C PRO A 9 56.33 -15.96 6.24
N ILE A 10 57.23 -16.34 7.18
CA ILE A 10 58.06 -17.54 7.08
C ILE A 10 57.17 -18.80 7.23
N SER A 11 56.31 -18.83 8.23
CA SER A 11 55.36 -19.92 8.47
C SER A 11 54.38 -20.12 7.27
N VAL A 12 53.84 -19.07 6.74
CA VAL A 12 52.97 -19.10 5.54
C VAL A 12 53.70 -19.64 4.30
N LYS A 13 54.99 -19.32 4.17
CA LYS A 13 55.81 -19.82 3.05
C LYS A 13 56.11 -21.30 3.13
N ILE A 14 56.29 -21.85 4.34
CA ILE A 14 56.57 -23.27 4.60
C ILE A 14 55.30 -24.10 4.42
N HIS A 15 54.15 -23.60 4.93
CA HIS A 15 52.87 -24.33 4.93
C HIS A 15 51.87 -23.77 3.89
N ARG A 16 52.31 -23.46 2.68
CA ARG A 16 51.53 -22.82 1.63
C ARG A 16 50.16 -23.46 1.36
N LYS A 17 50.07 -24.77 1.33
CA LYS A 17 48.81 -25.49 1.08
C LYS A 17 47.82 -25.29 2.23
N GLN A 18 48.28 -25.43 3.46
CA GLN A 18 47.47 -25.29 4.67
C GLN A 18 46.99 -23.83 4.86
N SER A 19 47.87 -22.85 4.65
CA SER A 19 47.52 -21.43 4.71
C SER A 19 46.47 -21.04 3.65
N ARG A 20 46.57 -21.55 2.43
CA ARG A 20 45.56 -21.32 1.38
C ARG A 20 44.21 -21.90 1.75
N MET A 21 44.19 -23.11 2.31
CA MET A 21 42.94 -23.72 2.79
C MET A 21 42.31 -22.93 3.92
N SER A 22 43.09 -22.47 4.88
CA SER A 22 42.61 -21.64 5.99
C SER A 22 42.01 -20.29 5.48
N ILE A 23 42.72 -19.63 4.55
CA ILE A 23 42.22 -18.39 3.93
C ILE A 23 40.90 -18.64 3.20
N PHE A 24 40.85 -19.75 2.42
CA PHE A 24 39.62 -20.09 1.70
C PHE A 24 38.43 -20.34 2.65
N CYS A 25 38.68 -21.08 3.76
CA CYS A 25 37.64 -21.33 4.77
C CYS A 25 37.16 -20.02 5.42
N ILE A 26 38.06 -19.09 5.73
CA ILE A 26 37.69 -17.77 6.31
C ILE A 26 36.87 -16.96 5.30
N VAL A 27 37.31 -16.87 4.04
CA VAL A 27 36.58 -16.17 2.97
C VAL A 27 35.19 -16.76 2.80
N LEU A 28 35.10 -18.09 2.76
CA LEU A 28 33.80 -18.77 2.60
C LEU A 28 32.88 -18.54 3.80
N ALA A 29 33.41 -18.56 5.01
CA ALA A 29 32.65 -18.28 6.22
C ALA A 29 32.11 -16.83 6.23
N VAL A 30 32.95 -15.84 5.92
CA VAL A 30 32.56 -14.44 5.82
C VAL A 30 31.51 -14.26 4.72
N PHE A 31 31.71 -14.88 3.55
CA PHE A 31 30.74 -14.84 2.46
C PHE A 31 29.39 -15.41 2.87
N LEU A 32 29.33 -16.56 3.53
CA LEU A 32 28.08 -17.16 4.00
C LEU A 32 27.36 -16.25 4.99
N VAL A 33 28.10 -15.71 5.97
CA VAL A 33 27.53 -14.82 6.98
C VAL A 33 26.94 -13.56 6.33
N THR A 34 27.70 -12.90 5.45
CA THR A 34 27.22 -11.69 4.76
C THR A 34 26.02 -11.96 3.85
N THR A 35 26.00 -13.12 3.18
CA THR A 35 24.87 -13.51 2.34
C THR A 35 23.60 -13.73 3.17
N ILE A 36 23.71 -14.45 4.30
CA ILE A 36 22.55 -14.71 5.17
C ILE A 36 21.98 -13.40 5.72
N PHE A 37 22.83 -12.51 6.24
CA PHE A 37 22.37 -11.22 6.75
C PHE A 37 21.80 -10.32 5.64
N GLY A 38 22.41 -10.32 4.45
CA GLY A 38 21.92 -9.58 3.29
C GLY A 38 20.53 -10.08 2.85
N MET A 39 20.31 -11.39 2.79
CA MET A 39 19.00 -11.96 2.47
C MET A 39 17.95 -11.61 3.53
N ALA A 40 18.31 -11.66 4.81
CA ALA A 40 17.39 -11.30 5.90
C ALA A 40 16.96 -9.83 5.81
N ASP A 41 17.88 -8.89 5.56
CA ASP A 41 17.56 -7.47 5.40
C ASP A 41 16.66 -7.23 4.17
N MET A 42 16.98 -7.84 3.03
CA MET A 42 16.15 -7.76 1.83
C MET A 42 14.74 -8.30 2.05
N PHE A 43 14.61 -9.42 2.77
CA PHE A 43 13.31 -10.01 3.08
C PHE A 43 12.46 -9.08 3.93
N VAL A 44 13.03 -8.51 5.01
CA VAL A 44 12.32 -7.56 5.88
C VAL A 44 11.88 -6.32 5.10
N ARG A 45 12.76 -5.73 4.28
CA ARG A 45 12.41 -4.57 3.44
C ARG A 45 11.32 -4.90 2.43
N SER A 46 11.38 -6.07 1.80
CA SER A 46 10.34 -6.52 0.87
C SER A 46 8.99 -6.66 1.54
N GLN A 47 8.94 -7.22 2.75
CA GLN A 47 7.70 -7.35 3.53
C GLN A 47 7.11 -5.97 3.90
N ILE A 48 7.96 -5.03 4.32
CA ILE A 48 7.52 -3.66 4.64
C ILE A 48 6.92 -2.98 3.39
N LEU A 49 7.62 -3.05 2.26
CA LEU A 49 7.13 -2.46 1.00
C LEU A 49 5.82 -3.09 0.54
N GLN A 50 5.71 -4.41 0.61
CA GLN A 50 4.48 -5.11 0.26
C GLN A 50 3.31 -4.69 1.17
N THR A 51 3.54 -4.63 2.47
CA THR A 51 2.52 -4.17 3.42
C THR A 51 2.09 -2.72 3.15
N GLN A 52 3.04 -1.84 2.84
CA GLN A 52 2.72 -0.46 2.49
C GLN A 52 1.94 -0.36 1.17
N GLN A 53 2.22 -1.20 0.19
CA GLN A 53 1.46 -1.26 -1.05
C GLN A 53 0.04 -1.80 -0.87
N GLU A 54 -0.14 -2.82 -0.03
CA GLU A 54 -1.47 -3.41 0.21
C GLU A 54 -2.35 -2.57 1.13
N TYR A 55 -1.78 -2.03 2.21
CA TYR A 55 -2.55 -1.37 3.28
C TYR A 55 -2.33 0.13 3.37
N GLY A 56 -1.37 0.68 2.63
CA GLY A 56 -0.99 2.09 2.72
C GLY A 56 0.06 2.38 3.78
N ASN A 57 0.50 3.63 3.84
CA ASN A 57 1.59 4.11 4.72
C ASN A 57 1.06 4.81 5.98
N TRP A 58 -0.05 4.34 6.53
CA TRP A 58 -0.62 4.89 7.74
C TRP A 58 0.01 4.26 9.00
N HIS A 59 0.03 5.03 10.09
CA HIS A 59 0.57 4.57 11.38
C HIS A 59 -0.54 4.28 12.40
N ILE A 60 -1.60 5.08 12.39
CA ILE A 60 -2.71 4.98 13.33
C ILE A 60 -4.02 5.20 12.58
N ALA A 61 -4.97 4.29 12.75
CA ALA A 61 -6.36 4.45 12.32
C ALA A 61 -7.25 4.56 13.56
N ILE A 62 -7.99 5.65 13.66
CA ILE A 62 -8.92 5.90 14.76
C ILE A 62 -10.33 5.81 14.20
N LYS A 63 -11.18 4.99 14.83
CA LYS A 63 -12.54 4.75 14.35
C LYS A 63 -13.56 5.43 15.25
N ASN A 64 -14.71 5.81 14.67
CA ASN A 64 -15.86 6.36 15.37
C ASN A 64 -15.54 7.62 16.19
N ILE A 65 -14.74 8.53 15.62
CA ILE A 65 -14.45 9.85 16.20
C ILE A 65 -15.43 10.89 15.64
N SER A 66 -15.72 11.89 16.45
CA SER A 66 -16.48 13.06 16.03
C SER A 66 -15.64 14.02 15.19
N ASN A 67 -16.28 14.91 14.43
CA ASN A 67 -15.57 15.95 13.66
C ASN A 67 -14.74 16.88 14.55
N GLU A 68 -15.18 17.14 15.79
CA GLU A 68 -14.44 17.94 16.76
C GLU A 68 -13.14 17.25 17.20
N GLU A 69 -13.21 15.95 17.54
CA GLU A 69 -12.02 15.15 17.88
C GLU A 69 -11.08 15.01 16.70
N ALA A 70 -11.59 14.82 15.50
CA ALA A 70 -10.82 14.77 14.26
C ALA A 70 -10.02 16.08 14.06
N SER A 71 -10.64 17.24 14.25
CA SER A 71 -9.96 18.53 14.13
C SER A 71 -8.86 18.75 15.17
N ILE A 72 -9.08 18.28 16.39
CA ILE A 72 -8.05 18.30 17.47
C ILE A 72 -6.84 17.45 17.07
N ILE A 73 -7.08 16.24 16.55
CA ILE A 73 -6.01 15.33 16.11
C ILE A 73 -5.25 15.94 14.93
N ALA A 74 -5.96 16.46 13.93
CA ALA A 74 -5.37 17.10 12.75
C ALA A 74 -4.48 18.31 13.10
N SER A 75 -4.80 19.04 14.19
CA SER A 75 -4.04 20.22 14.63
C SER A 75 -2.74 19.89 15.41
N ARG A 76 -2.48 18.63 15.71
CA ARG A 76 -1.31 18.24 16.50
C ARG A 76 -0.01 18.34 15.68
N PRO A 77 1.08 18.88 16.27
CA PRO A 77 2.33 19.05 15.55
C PRO A 77 3.09 17.74 15.25
N ASP A 78 2.73 16.64 15.89
CA ASP A 78 3.29 15.31 15.66
C ASP A 78 2.55 14.52 14.55
N VAL A 79 1.41 15.03 14.08
CA VAL A 79 0.65 14.48 12.96
C VAL A 79 1.12 15.13 11.66
N LYS A 80 1.70 14.35 10.77
CA LYS A 80 2.18 14.85 9.46
C LYS A 80 1.07 14.93 8.44
N VAL A 81 0.25 13.89 8.39
CA VAL A 81 -0.87 13.77 7.46
C VAL A 81 -2.05 13.22 8.25
N PHE A 82 -3.17 13.85 8.09
CA PHE A 82 -4.46 13.40 8.61
C PHE A 82 -5.43 13.38 7.45
N SER A 83 -6.17 12.29 7.29
CA SER A 83 -7.24 12.20 6.31
C SER A 83 -8.41 11.44 6.91
N PRO A 84 -9.62 12.01 6.90
CA PRO A 84 -10.82 11.28 7.21
C PRO A 84 -11.08 10.26 6.09
N TYR A 85 -11.58 9.10 6.47
CA TYR A 85 -12.03 8.12 5.50
C TYR A 85 -13.19 7.30 6.06
N GLY A 86 -14.11 6.91 5.18
CA GLY A 86 -15.21 6.02 5.53
C GLY A 86 -15.46 5.02 4.42
N VAL A 87 -15.90 3.81 4.76
CA VAL A 87 -16.27 2.79 3.78
C VAL A 87 -17.68 2.28 4.06
N LEU A 88 -18.54 2.44 3.08
CA LEU A 88 -19.91 1.95 3.07
C LEU A 88 -19.96 0.64 2.28
N ASN A 89 -20.79 -0.30 2.74
CA ASN A 89 -21.03 -1.59 2.07
C ASN A 89 -19.78 -2.46 1.84
N TYR A 90 -18.77 -2.34 2.70
CA TYR A 90 -17.52 -3.11 2.60
C TYR A 90 -17.75 -4.62 2.45
N ARG A 91 -18.72 -5.18 3.19
CA ARG A 91 -19.06 -6.61 3.17
C ARG A 91 -20.15 -6.97 2.17
N GLY A 92 -20.73 -5.99 1.47
CA GLY A 92 -21.83 -6.19 0.55
C GLY A 92 -23.19 -6.49 1.22
N ASP A 93 -23.31 -6.25 2.52
CA ASP A 93 -24.51 -6.54 3.33
C ASP A 93 -25.55 -5.41 3.29
N LEU A 94 -25.17 -4.23 2.83
CA LEU A 94 -26.06 -3.08 2.71
C LEU A 94 -26.82 -3.01 1.39
N GLY A 95 -26.48 -3.85 0.39
CA GLY A 95 -27.24 -4.00 -0.84
C GLY A 95 -26.92 -2.98 -1.94
N TYR A 96 -25.82 -2.21 -1.84
CA TYR A 96 -25.35 -1.36 -2.95
C TYR A 96 -24.72 -2.23 -4.04
N THR A 97 -25.14 -2.01 -5.30
CA THR A 97 -24.64 -2.80 -6.43
C THR A 97 -24.26 -1.94 -7.61
N LEU A 98 -23.31 -2.43 -8.40
CA LEU A 98 -22.91 -1.88 -9.69
C LEU A 98 -22.97 -3.00 -10.73
N GLY A 99 -23.86 -2.90 -11.71
CA GLY A 99 -24.06 -3.94 -12.72
C GLY A 99 -24.46 -5.30 -12.13
N GLY A 100 -25.18 -5.30 -10.99
CA GLY A 100 -25.63 -6.51 -10.30
C GLY A 100 -24.58 -7.18 -9.39
N LYS A 101 -23.39 -6.57 -9.22
CA LYS A 101 -22.33 -7.02 -8.32
C LYS A 101 -22.19 -6.06 -7.14
N ASN A 102 -21.87 -6.56 -5.97
CA ASN A 102 -21.68 -5.73 -4.79
C ASN A 102 -20.59 -4.66 -5.02
N VAL A 103 -20.86 -3.46 -4.55
CA VAL A 103 -19.93 -2.34 -4.62
C VAL A 103 -19.71 -1.75 -3.22
N ALA A 104 -18.45 -1.57 -2.86
CA ALA A 104 -18.05 -0.81 -1.68
C ALA A 104 -17.80 0.65 -2.09
N ILE A 105 -18.32 1.58 -1.30
CA ILE A 105 -18.19 3.02 -1.55
C ILE A 105 -17.31 3.61 -0.46
N CYS A 106 -16.18 4.17 -0.85
CA CYS A 106 -15.24 4.83 0.05
C CYS A 106 -15.32 6.34 -0.14
N GLY A 107 -15.44 7.08 0.94
CA GLY A 107 -15.27 8.54 0.98
C GLY A 107 -13.93 8.87 1.60
N CYS A 108 -13.09 9.65 0.92
CA CYS A 108 -11.82 10.11 1.45
C CYS A 108 -11.38 11.43 0.80
N ASP A 109 -10.34 12.04 1.36
CA ASP A 109 -9.71 13.23 0.80
C ASP A 109 -8.61 12.86 -0.19
N GLU A 110 -8.21 13.81 -1.03
CA GLU A 110 -7.11 13.64 -1.98
C GLU A 110 -5.79 13.23 -1.28
N SER A 111 -5.52 13.77 -0.08
CA SER A 111 -4.35 13.41 0.73
C SER A 111 -4.30 11.92 1.11
N TYR A 112 -5.45 11.28 1.22
CA TYR A 112 -5.52 9.84 1.48
C TYR A 112 -4.95 9.04 0.32
N ILE A 113 -5.28 9.40 -0.90
CA ILE A 113 -4.80 8.70 -2.11
C ILE A 113 -3.35 9.07 -2.45
N THR A 114 -2.96 10.32 -2.23
CA THR A 114 -1.63 10.80 -2.66
C THR A 114 -0.54 10.52 -1.63
N GLU A 115 -0.84 10.56 -0.33
CA GLU A 115 0.16 10.45 0.73
C GLU A 115 0.05 9.16 1.55
N ILE A 116 -1.17 8.73 1.90
CA ILE A 116 -1.40 7.52 2.70
C ILE A 116 -1.40 6.29 1.79
N TRP A 117 -2.09 6.36 0.67
CA TRP A 117 -2.17 5.31 -0.34
C TRP A 117 -1.38 5.65 -1.60
N ALA A 118 -0.25 6.29 -1.46
CA ALA A 118 0.62 6.65 -2.56
C ALA A 118 0.92 5.47 -3.49
N GLY A 119 0.68 5.65 -4.79
CA GLY A 119 0.93 4.64 -5.81
C GLY A 119 -0.25 3.69 -6.10
N GLN A 120 -1.40 3.90 -5.49
CA GLN A 120 -2.61 3.12 -5.80
C GLN A 120 -3.42 3.71 -6.97
N LEU A 121 -3.29 4.99 -7.25
CA LEU A 121 -3.89 5.62 -8.44
C LEU A 121 -3.09 5.17 -9.67
N GLU A 122 -3.74 4.45 -10.59
CA GLU A 122 -3.12 3.95 -11.83
C GLU A 122 -3.23 4.95 -12.97
N ASP A 123 -4.43 5.52 -13.15
CA ASP A 123 -4.74 6.38 -14.29
C ASP A 123 -5.81 7.40 -13.90
N GLY A 124 -5.73 8.62 -14.46
CA GLY A 124 -6.69 9.69 -14.19
C GLY A 124 -6.32 10.56 -13.00
N VAL A 125 -7.34 11.14 -12.38
CA VAL A 125 -7.21 12.11 -11.27
C VAL A 125 -8.21 11.80 -10.15
N PHE A 126 -7.90 12.30 -8.95
CA PHE A 126 -8.82 12.24 -7.82
C PHE A 126 -10.12 13.02 -8.12
N PRO A 127 -11.32 12.55 -7.71
CA PRO A 127 -12.59 13.23 -7.94
C PRO A 127 -12.60 14.65 -7.36
N GLN A 128 -12.88 15.62 -8.19
CA GLN A 128 -12.94 17.04 -7.80
C GLN A 128 -14.39 17.56 -7.80
N ALA A 129 -15.26 16.95 -8.59
CA ALA A 129 -16.67 17.34 -8.69
C ALA A 129 -17.57 16.29 -8.03
N SER A 130 -18.72 16.73 -7.53
CA SER A 130 -19.69 15.93 -6.76
C SER A 130 -20.29 14.73 -7.48
N ASN A 131 -20.06 14.58 -8.75
CA ASN A 131 -20.53 13.43 -9.55
C ASN A 131 -19.39 12.63 -10.17
N GLU A 132 -18.17 12.86 -9.70
CA GLU A 132 -16.99 12.11 -10.13
C GLU A 132 -16.64 11.03 -9.14
N ALA A 133 -16.07 9.94 -9.65
CA ALA A 133 -15.63 8.84 -8.83
C ALA A 133 -14.37 8.17 -9.40
N LEU A 134 -13.42 7.79 -8.52
CA LEU A 134 -12.42 6.80 -8.85
C LEU A 134 -13.05 5.41 -8.73
N VAL A 135 -12.68 4.50 -9.63
CA VAL A 135 -13.14 3.12 -9.56
C VAL A 135 -11.96 2.15 -9.56
N THR A 136 -12.16 0.99 -8.96
CA THR A 136 -11.14 -0.05 -8.93
C THR A 136 -10.94 -0.68 -10.30
N GLU A 137 -9.73 -1.17 -10.57
CA GLU A 137 -9.32 -1.71 -11.87
C GLU A 137 -10.20 -2.89 -12.33
N ASN A 138 -10.72 -3.70 -11.42
CA ASN A 138 -11.63 -4.78 -11.75
C ASN A 138 -12.94 -4.30 -12.42
N VAL A 139 -13.39 -3.06 -12.13
CA VAL A 139 -14.53 -2.43 -12.83
C VAL A 139 -14.16 -2.19 -14.30
N LYS A 140 -12.96 -1.61 -14.55
CA LYS A 140 -12.44 -1.40 -15.91
C LYS A 140 -12.36 -2.70 -16.69
N GLN A 141 -11.80 -3.74 -16.08
CA GLN A 141 -11.58 -5.02 -16.73
C GLN A 141 -12.88 -5.77 -17.05
N ILE A 142 -13.87 -5.72 -16.16
CA ILE A 142 -15.10 -6.50 -16.31
C ILE A 142 -16.17 -5.74 -17.10
N MET A 143 -16.31 -4.43 -16.86
CA MET A 143 -17.33 -3.61 -17.51
C MET A 143 -16.85 -2.94 -18.81
N GLY A 144 -15.53 -2.89 -19.06
CA GLY A 144 -14.95 -2.30 -20.25
C GLY A 144 -15.11 -0.77 -20.31
N VAL A 145 -15.21 -0.11 -19.16
CA VAL A 145 -15.40 1.34 -19.04
C VAL A 145 -14.07 2.11 -19.11
N ALA A 146 -14.15 3.36 -19.52
CA ALA A 146 -13.01 4.28 -19.63
C ALA A 146 -13.23 5.55 -18.78
N ILE A 147 -12.16 6.33 -18.57
CA ILE A 147 -12.25 7.65 -17.94
C ILE A 147 -13.19 8.53 -18.74
N GLY A 148 -14.13 9.20 -18.06
CA GLY A 148 -15.19 10.01 -18.62
C GLY A 148 -16.50 9.27 -18.88
N ASP A 149 -16.51 7.93 -18.78
CA ASP A 149 -17.75 7.16 -18.87
C ASP A 149 -18.57 7.31 -17.59
N SER A 150 -19.89 7.07 -17.72
CA SER A 150 -20.83 7.18 -16.60
C SER A 150 -21.19 5.79 -16.10
N ILE A 151 -21.09 5.59 -14.79
CA ILE A 151 -21.55 4.39 -14.08
C ILE A 151 -22.75 4.70 -13.21
N ALA A 152 -23.59 3.70 -12.95
CA ALA A 152 -24.76 3.83 -12.11
C ALA A 152 -24.73 2.81 -10.97
N VAL A 153 -24.62 3.29 -9.74
CA VAL A 153 -24.72 2.47 -8.53
C VAL A 153 -26.18 2.39 -8.14
N GLU A 154 -26.67 1.18 -7.95
CA GLU A 154 -28.01 0.91 -7.44
C GLU A 154 -27.97 0.88 -5.92
N THR A 155 -28.86 1.68 -5.30
CA THR A 155 -29.04 1.70 -3.83
C THR A 155 -29.96 0.56 -3.39
N PRO A 156 -29.98 0.22 -2.10
CA PRO A 156 -30.92 -0.78 -1.54
C PRO A 156 -32.40 -0.46 -1.82
N ASP A 157 -32.73 0.82 -1.93
CA ASP A 157 -34.09 1.31 -2.20
C ASP A 157 -34.46 1.27 -3.69
N GLY A 158 -33.52 0.91 -4.58
CA GLY A 158 -33.70 0.83 -6.02
C GLY A 158 -33.41 2.11 -6.79
N ASP A 159 -32.93 3.17 -6.12
CA ASP A 159 -32.48 4.37 -6.76
C ASP A 159 -31.13 4.17 -7.46
N LYS A 160 -30.84 5.03 -8.45
CA LYS A 160 -29.59 4.97 -9.21
C LYS A 160 -28.79 6.23 -9.04
N LEU A 161 -27.65 6.11 -8.36
CA LEU A 161 -26.67 7.18 -8.25
C LEU A 161 -25.72 7.11 -9.44
N LYS A 162 -25.59 8.19 -10.19
CA LYS A 162 -24.73 8.26 -11.37
C LYS A 162 -23.44 9.00 -11.06
N PHE A 163 -22.33 8.40 -11.43
CA PHE A 163 -21.01 8.98 -11.31
C PHE A 163 -20.26 8.93 -12.63
N THR A 164 -19.44 9.94 -12.89
CA THR A 164 -18.50 9.97 -14.01
C THR A 164 -17.14 9.45 -13.53
N ILE A 165 -16.54 8.54 -14.25
CA ILE A 165 -15.24 7.97 -13.89
C ILE A 165 -14.15 9.04 -14.10
N SER A 166 -13.50 9.48 -13.03
CA SER A 166 -12.35 10.39 -13.05
C SER A 166 -11.01 9.68 -13.15
N GLY A 167 -10.96 8.41 -12.79
CA GLY A 167 -9.73 7.60 -12.86
C GLY A 167 -9.92 6.17 -12.35
N PHE A 168 -8.83 5.44 -12.40
CA PHE A 168 -8.75 4.04 -11.96
C PHE A 168 -7.69 3.87 -10.89
N MET A 169 -7.95 2.99 -9.94
CA MET A 169 -7.02 2.61 -8.91
C MET A 169 -6.88 1.10 -8.79
N ASN A 170 -5.77 0.67 -8.22
CA ASN A 170 -5.53 -0.74 -7.94
C ASN A 170 -6.60 -1.33 -7.02
N ASN A 171 -6.88 -2.61 -7.20
CA ASN A 171 -7.74 -3.35 -6.28
C ASN A 171 -7.05 -3.47 -4.92
N THR A 172 -7.76 -3.14 -3.85
CA THR A 172 -7.21 -3.22 -2.49
C THR A 172 -8.27 -3.67 -1.50
N ASP A 173 -7.88 -4.60 -0.63
CA ASP A 173 -8.74 -5.13 0.44
C ASP A 173 -9.11 -4.08 1.50
N SER A 174 -8.47 -2.91 1.47
CA SER A 174 -8.81 -1.83 2.38
C SER A 174 -10.11 -1.12 2.02
N ILE A 175 -10.51 -1.13 0.75
CA ILE A 175 -11.77 -0.52 0.28
C ILE A 175 -12.85 -1.55 0.04
N MET A 176 -12.50 -2.68 -0.55
CA MET A 176 -13.45 -3.69 -1.00
C MET A 176 -13.12 -5.06 -0.41
N SER A 177 -14.12 -5.91 -0.26
CA SER A 177 -13.95 -7.28 0.21
C SER A 177 -14.13 -8.26 -0.94
N GLY A 178 -13.15 -9.12 -1.13
CA GLY A 178 -13.18 -10.20 -2.11
C GLY A 178 -13.39 -9.71 -3.55
N ASP A 179 -14.39 -10.26 -4.23
CA ASP A 179 -14.72 -9.96 -5.63
C ASP A 179 -15.61 -8.72 -5.84
N SER A 180 -15.89 -7.92 -4.81
CA SER A 180 -16.70 -6.72 -4.95
C SER A 180 -16.02 -5.65 -5.80
N TYR A 181 -16.79 -4.66 -6.24
CA TYR A 181 -16.25 -3.44 -6.86
C TYR A 181 -15.95 -2.39 -5.80
N GLY A 182 -15.00 -1.52 -6.06
CA GLY A 182 -14.68 -0.36 -5.21
C GLY A 182 -14.92 0.95 -5.95
N ILE A 183 -15.54 1.90 -5.28
CA ILE A 183 -15.73 3.26 -5.75
C ILE A 183 -15.23 4.21 -4.68
N ILE A 184 -14.50 5.25 -5.08
CA ILE A 184 -14.02 6.29 -4.18
C ILE A 184 -14.63 7.62 -4.60
N LEU A 185 -15.21 8.27 -3.63
CA LEU A 185 -15.78 9.60 -3.74
C LEU A 185 -14.98 10.60 -2.91
N ASN A 186 -15.09 11.86 -3.22
CA ASN A 186 -14.62 12.92 -2.33
C ASN A 186 -15.42 12.90 -1.02
N THR A 187 -14.77 13.23 0.11
CA THR A 187 -15.42 13.26 1.43
C THR A 187 -16.66 14.15 1.44
N GLU A 188 -16.68 15.27 0.69
CA GLU A 188 -17.81 16.15 0.59
C GLU A 188 -19.07 15.51 -0.01
N ASP A 189 -18.89 14.50 -0.85
CA ASP A 189 -19.99 13.79 -1.51
C ASP A 189 -20.41 12.50 -0.77
N TYR A 190 -19.57 12.06 0.14
CA TYR A 190 -19.81 10.86 0.92
C TYR A 190 -20.69 11.15 2.15
N CYS A 191 -20.69 12.38 2.68
CA CYS A 191 -21.49 12.84 3.81
C CYS A 191 -22.83 13.37 3.33
#